data_e810591bb07ea149d3fe7492b3199635
#
_entry.id   e810591bb07ea149d3fe7492b3199635
#
_cell.length_a   1.000
_cell.length_b   1.000
_cell.length_c   1.000
_cell.angle_alpha   90.00
_cell.angle_beta   90.00
_cell.angle_gamma   90.00
#
_symmetry.space_group_name_H-M   'P 1'
#
loop_
_entity.id
_entity.type
_entity.pdbx_description
1 polymer ?
#
loop_
_entity_poly.entity_id
_entity_poly.type
_entity_poly.pdbx_seq_one_letter_code
_entity_poly.pdbx_strand_id
1 'polypeptide(L)'
;EKKWDSPYKDWFCINFDGNSCYNDGFWYEGWEGNFDLVKLNLRNEEVIQHILSCVKGWIDEFDIDGLRLDVAYCLDHDFIRRLRAHCDGLKQDFFLLGELLHGDYNVFVNDGMLHSATNYMCYKGLYSSFNCMNMFEIIHSLLQQFGPEEWTRYKGKHFLSFVDNHDVTRVASILTNKNHLPLIYALAFGMPGIPCVYYGSEWGAEGRKEEGDPSLRLSYEKPEWNELTDWISKLAEAKKHSEALV
;
A
#
# COMPACT_ATOMS: atom_id res chain seq x y z
N GLU A 1 18.31 -28.67 -2.12
CA GLU A 1 18.83 -30.02 -2.44
C GLU A 1 19.84 -30.01 -3.56
N LYS A 2 19.59 -29.29 -4.67
CA LYS A 2 20.46 -29.23 -5.86
C LYS A 2 21.57 -28.20 -5.75
N LYS A 3 21.49 -27.25 -4.82
CA LYS A 3 22.46 -26.15 -4.63
C LYS A 3 22.91 -25.51 -5.96
N TRP A 4 24.21 -25.63 -6.30
CA TRP A 4 24.78 -25.09 -7.53
C TRP A 4 24.18 -25.65 -8.84
N ASP A 5 23.61 -26.84 -8.80
CA ASP A 5 22.98 -27.49 -9.95
C ASP A 5 21.50 -27.13 -10.12
N SER A 6 20.96 -26.25 -9.26
CA SER A 6 19.61 -25.76 -9.42
C SER A 6 19.50 -24.82 -10.61
N PRO A 7 18.53 -24.98 -11.52
CA PRO A 7 18.27 -24.04 -12.59
C PRO A 7 17.79 -22.65 -12.08
N TYR A 8 17.32 -22.59 -10.83
CA TYR A 8 16.80 -21.36 -10.21
C TYR A 8 17.77 -20.70 -9.24
N LYS A 9 19.04 -21.15 -9.16
CA LYS A 9 20.01 -20.58 -8.20
C LYS A 9 20.19 -19.07 -8.34
N ASP A 10 20.17 -18.57 -9.58
CA ASP A 10 20.38 -17.16 -9.89
C ASP A 10 19.08 -16.32 -9.82
N TRP A 11 17.94 -16.97 -9.53
CA TRP A 11 16.66 -16.31 -9.29
C TRP A 11 16.60 -15.64 -7.93
N PHE A 12 17.52 -15.99 -7.03
CA PHE A 12 17.64 -15.48 -5.67
C PHE A 12 19.04 -14.93 -5.45
N CYS A 13 19.19 -14.05 -4.46
CA CYS A 13 20.50 -13.58 -4.04
C CYS A 13 21.08 -14.55 -3.03
N ILE A 14 21.84 -15.55 -3.50
CA ILE A 14 22.40 -16.64 -2.69
C ILE A 14 23.92 -16.53 -2.61
N ASN A 15 24.47 -16.75 -1.39
CA ASN A 15 25.90 -16.95 -1.16
C ASN A 15 26.11 -18.33 -0.55
N PHE A 16 26.66 -19.26 -1.35
CA PHE A 16 26.91 -20.64 -0.93
C PHE A 16 28.12 -20.81 -0.02
N ASP A 17 28.94 -19.76 0.15
CA ASP A 17 30.07 -19.75 1.10
C ASP A 17 29.65 -19.18 2.47
N GLY A 18 28.41 -18.66 2.58
CA GLY A 18 27.83 -18.15 3.80
C GLY A 18 26.94 -19.19 4.54
N ASN A 19 26.26 -18.70 5.59
CA ASN A 19 25.29 -19.49 6.30
C ASN A 19 24.12 -18.63 6.76
N SER A 20 22.90 -19.18 6.74
CA SER A 20 21.72 -18.52 7.29
C SER A 20 21.59 -18.75 8.80
N CYS A 21 20.65 -18.07 9.45
CA CYS A 21 20.34 -18.31 10.86
C CYS A 21 19.78 -19.73 11.12
N TYR A 22 19.31 -20.42 10.08
CA TYR A 22 18.83 -21.80 10.13
C TYR A 22 19.92 -22.85 9.97
N ASN A 23 21.17 -22.41 9.79
CA ASN A 23 22.31 -23.28 9.56
C ASN A 23 22.18 -24.19 8.35
N ASP A 24 21.64 -23.66 7.24
CA ASP A 24 21.38 -24.38 5.99
C ASP A 24 22.64 -24.68 5.18
N GLY A 25 23.78 -24.11 5.56
CA GLY A 25 25.05 -24.23 4.84
C GLY A 25 25.14 -23.31 3.61
N PHE A 26 24.30 -22.30 3.52
CA PHE A 26 24.35 -21.18 2.57
C PHE A 26 23.60 -19.99 3.14
N TRP A 27 23.91 -18.78 2.64
CA TRP A 27 23.23 -17.55 2.96
C TRP A 27 22.38 -17.10 1.78
N TYR A 28 21.26 -16.46 2.04
CA TYR A 28 20.39 -15.85 1.03
C TYR A 28 19.77 -14.57 1.54
N GLU A 29 19.40 -13.66 0.64
CA GLU A 29 18.76 -12.41 1.01
C GLU A 29 17.27 -12.65 1.32
N GLY A 30 16.85 -12.22 2.51
CA GLY A 30 15.45 -12.12 2.91
C GLY A 30 15.03 -10.67 3.10
N TRP A 31 13.74 -10.41 3.08
CA TRP A 31 13.21 -9.08 3.31
C TRP A 31 13.59 -8.57 4.72
N GLU A 32 14.33 -7.43 4.75
CA GLU A 32 14.85 -6.81 5.99
C GLU A 32 15.55 -7.80 6.94
N GLY A 33 16.22 -8.81 6.39
CA GLY A 33 16.92 -9.85 7.16
C GLY A 33 16.02 -10.98 7.65
N ASN A 34 14.76 -11.02 7.29
CA ASN A 34 13.86 -12.13 7.59
C ASN A 34 14.04 -13.24 6.55
N PHE A 35 14.68 -14.33 6.94
CA PHE A 35 14.97 -15.47 6.06
C PHE A 35 13.73 -16.29 5.65
N ASP A 36 12.59 -16.16 6.34
CA ASP A 36 11.33 -16.78 5.92
C ASP A 36 10.71 -16.07 4.70
N LEU A 37 11.12 -14.83 4.43
CA LEU A 37 10.64 -14.01 3.33
C LEU A 37 11.76 -13.80 2.29
N VAL A 38 12.03 -14.85 1.52
CA VAL A 38 13.13 -14.90 0.55
C VAL A 38 12.88 -13.93 -0.60
N LYS A 39 13.88 -13.09 -0.92
CA LYS A 39 13.81 -12.13 -2.00
C LYS A 39 14.19 -12.75 -3.34
N LEU A 40 13.39 -12.43 -4.38
CA LEU A 40 13.77 -12.68 -5.76
C LEU A 40 14.86 -11.68 -6.22
N ASN A 41 15.75 -12.16 -7.05
CA ASN A 41 16.75 -11.31 -7.70
C ASN A 41 16.13 -10.55 -8.88
N LEU A 42 15.61 -9.35 -8.60
CA LEU A 42 14.97 -8.48 -9.60
C LEU A 42 15.96 -7.85 -10.61
N ARG A 43 17.23 -8.27 -10.61
CA ARG A 43 18.23 -7.96 -11.64
C ARG A 43 18.49 -9.13 -12.59
N ASN A 44 17.94 -10.29 -12.30
CA ASN A 44 17.99 -11.45 -13.19
C ASN A 44 16.92 -11.32 -14.26
N GLU A 45 17.34 -11.40 -15.54
CA GLU A 45 16.44 -11.22 -16.68
C GLU A 45 15.33 -12.28 -16.74
N GLU A 46 15.63 -13.54 -16.41
CA GLU A 46 14.65 -14.61 -16.42
C GLU A 46 13.55 -14.38 -15.36
N VAL A 47 13.93 -13.88 -14.16
CA VAL A 47 12.99 -13.50 -13.10
C VAL A 47 12.10 -12.37 -13.57
N ILE A 48 12.68 -11.34 -14.17
CA ILE A 48 11.91 -10.19 -14.67
C ILE A 48 10.92 -10.65 -15.73
N GLN A 49 11.37 -11.40 -16.74
CA GLN A 49 10.49 -11.89 -17.80
C GLN A 49 9.39 -12.82 -17.28
N HIS A 50 9.69 -13.65 -16.30
CA HIS A 50 8.70 -14.49 -15.65
C HIS A 50 7.60 -13.65 -15.00
N ILE A 51 7.96 -12.64 -14.18
CA ILE A 51 6.99 -11.77 -13.51
C ILE A 51 6.16 -10.99 -14.54
N LEU A 52 6.78 -10.39 -15.56
CA LEU A 52 6.07 -9.65 -16.60
C LEU A 52 5.10 -10.56 -17.38
N SER A 53 5.48 -11.79 -17.64
CA SER A 53 4.60 -12.79 -18.28
C SER A 53 3.41 -13.16 -17.40
N CYS A 54 3.61 -13.29 -16.09
CA CYS A 54 2.52 -13.52 -15.14
C CYS A 54 1.54 -12.35 -15.12
N VAL A 55 2.05 -11.11 -15.08
CA VAL A 55 1.22 -9.89 -15.10
C VAL A 55 0.39 -9.84 -16.39
N LYS A 56 1.01 -10.13 -17.54
CA LYS A 56 0.28 -10.24 -18.81
C LYS A 56 -0.82 -11.29 -18.73
N GLY A 57 -0.51 -12.47 -18.20
CA GLY A 57 -1.50 -13.54 -18.02
C GLY A 57 -2.69 -13.11 -17.15
N TRP A 58 -2.45 -12.37 -16.06
CA TRP A 58 -3.52 -11.86 -15.21
C TRP A 58 -4.38 -10.79 -15.89
N ILE A 59 -3.78 -9.93 -16.71
CA ILE A 59 -4.53 -8.97 -17.53
C ILE A 59 -5.39 -9.72 -18.55
N ASP A 60 -4.83 -10.69 -19.26
CA ASP A 60 -5.53 -11.45 -20.31
C ASP A 60 -6.67 -12.33 -19.76
N GLU A 61 -6.47 -12.94 -18.57
CA GLU A 61 -7.42 -13.90 -18.00
C GLU A 61 -8.46 -13.25 -17.09
N PHE A 62 -8.06 -12.26 -16.27
CA PHE A 62 -8.91 -11.67 -15.25
C PHE A 62 -9.30 -10.22 -15.52
N ASP A 63 -8.76 -9.62 -16.58
CA ASP A 63 -9.00 -8.22 -16.98
C ASP A 63 -8.72 -7.21 -15.83
N ILE A 64 -7.66 -7.46 -15.05
CA ILE A 64 -7.28 -6.57 -13.95
C ILE A 64 -6.89 -5.18 -14.46
N ASP A 65 -7.17 -4.14 -13.66
CA ASP A 65 -6.90 -2.74 -13.98
C ASP A 65 -5.66 -2.16 -13.30
N GLY A 66 -5.00 -2.95 -12.47
CA GLY A 66 -3.81 -2.49 -11.77
C GLY A 66 -3.21 -3.51 -10.83
N LEU A 67 -2.08 -3.13 -10.23
CA LEU A 67 -1.35 -3.91 -9.24
C LEU A 67 -1.03 -3.05 -8.01
N ARG A 68 -1.15 -3.65 -6.83
CA ARG A 68 -0.52 -3.13 -5.61
C ARG A 68 0.78 -3.90 -5.39
N LEU A 69 1.89 -3.18 -5.37
CA LEU A 69 3.21 -3.72 -5.09
C LEU A 69 3.48 -3.66 -3.58
N ASP A 70 3.58 -4.83 -2.98
CA ASP A 70 3.95 -4.98 -1.58
C ASP A 70 5.38 -4.51 -1.36
N VAL A 71 5.66 -3.87 -0.21
CA VAL A 71 6.98 -3.35 0.17
C VAL A 71 7.75 -2.69 -0.98
N ALA A 72 7.06 -1.85 -1.75
CA ALA A 72 7.60 -1.28 -2.99
C ALA A 72 8.92 -0.50 -2.77
N TYR A 73 9.16 0.02 -1.57
CA TYR A 73 10.41 0.69 -1.21
C TYR A 73 11.63 -0.24 -1.18
N CYS A 74 11.43 -1.57 -1.17
CA CYS A 74 12.49 -2.58 -1.23
C CYS A 74 12.72 -3.14 -2.63
N LEU A 75 11.91 -2.74 -3.62
CA LEU A 75 12.02 -3.24 -4.98
C LEU A 75 13.10 -2.50 -5.78
N ASP A 76 13.73 -3.19 -6.72
CA ASP A 76 14.69 -2.59 -7.65
C ASP A 76 13.99 -1.56 -8.56
N HIS A 77 14.53 -0.34 -8.65
CA HIS A 77 13.91 0.74 -9.41
C HIS A 77 13.84 0.46 -10.91
N ASP A 78 14.83 -0.24 -11.48
CA ASP A 78 14.80 -0.57 -12.91
C ASP A 78 13.74 -1.63 -13.19
N PHE A 79 13.53 -2.57 -12.26
CA PHE A 79 12.38 -3.48 -12.33
C PHE A 79 11.05 -2.74 -12.33
N ILE A 80 10.85 -1.78 -11.43
CA ILE A 80 9.58 -1.00 -11.38
C ILE A 80 9.37 -0.23 -12.69
N ARG A 81 10.43 0.39 -13.26
CA ARG A 81 10.33 1.08 -14.57
C ARG A 81 9.95 0.12 -15.70
N ARG A 82 10.55 -1.05 -15.72
CA ARG A 82 10.25 -2.09 -16.71
C ARG A 82 8.81 -2.62 -16.57
N LEU A 83 8.37 -2.85 -15.33
CA LEU A 83 6.99 -3.23 -15.03
C LEU A 83 6.01 -2.15 -15.51
N ARG A 84 6.29 -0.87 -15.20
CA ARG A 84 5.49 0.26 -15.66
C ARG A 84 5.36 0.27 -17.18
N ALA A 85 6.47 0.28 -17.89
CA ALA A 85 6.47 0.30 -19.36
C ALA A 85 5.76 -0.91 -19.97
N HIS A 86 5.89 -2.09 -19.35
CA HIS A 86 5.22 -3.30 -19.80
C HIS A 86 3.69 -3.18 -19.64
N CYS A 87 3.21 -2.73 -18.48
CA CYS A 87 1.79 -2.56 -18.21
C CYS A 87 1.15 -1.49 -19.11
N ASP A 88 1.81 -0.35 -19.29
CA ASP A 88 1.35 0.73 -20.20
C ASP A 88 1.20 0.25 -21.64
N GLY A 89 2.04 -0.70 -22.07
CA GLY A 89 1.95 -1.32 -23.40
C GLY A 89 0.85 -2.38 -23.53
N LEU A 90 0.32 -2.91 -22.43
CA LEU A 90 -0.70 -3.97 -22.45
C LEU A 90 -2.12 -3.43 -22.26
N LYS A 91 -2.30 -2.48 -21.35
CA LYS A 91 -3.64 -1.96 -21.02
C LYS A 91 -3.57 -0.48 -20.73
N GLN A 92 -4.38 0.31 -21.43
CA GLN A 92 -4.52 1.74 -21.16
C GLN A 92 -5.00 1.97 -19.73
N ASP A 93 -4.45 3.01 -19.08
CA ASP A 93 -4.78 3.43 -17.72
C ASP A 93 -4.54 2.36 -16.64
N PHE A 94 -3.65 1.39 -16.92
CA PHE A 94 -3.29 0.37 -15.93
C PHE A 94 -2.59 1.00 -14.73
N PHE A 95 -3.13 0.79 -13.53
CA PHE A 95 -2.72 1.52 -12.33
C PHE A 95 -1.69 0.75 -11.50
N LEU A 96 -0.55 1.38 -11.18
CA LEU A 96 0.47 0.83 -10.28
C LEU A 96 0.47 1.60 -8.96
N LEU A 97 0.09 0.93 -7.88
CA LEU A 97 0.14 1.40 -6.50
C LEU A 97 1.30 0.74 -5.77
N GLY A 98 2.15 1.51 -5.10
CA GLY A 98 3.19 0.98 -4.23
C GLY A 98 2.86 1.11 -2.76
N GLU A 99 3.17 0.09 -1.98
CA GLU A 99 3.22 0.27 -0.54
C GLU A 99 4.53 0.96 -0.16
N LEU A 100 4.42 2.18 0.35
CA LEU A 100 5.53 2.97 0.87
C LEU A 100 5.22 3.34 2.32
N LEU A 101 6.03 2.84 3.25
CA LEU A 101 5.84 3.10 4.69
C LEU A 101 6.46 4.43 5.11
N HIS A 102 7.56 4.83 4.47
CA HIS A 102 8.36 6.01 4.81
C HIS A 102 9.21 6.49 3.63
N GLY A 103 9.96 7.56 3.81
CA GLY A 103 10.86 8.10 2.81
C GLY A 103 10.25 9.18 1.93
N ASP A 104 10.96 9.54 0.87
CA ASP A 104 10.47 10.50 -0.13
C ASP A 104 9.69 9.76 -1.22
N TYR A 105 8.40 9.96 -1.27
CA TYR A 105 7.52 9.31 -2.26
C TYR A 105 7.84 9.71 -3.71
N ASN A 106 8.49 10.87 -3.95
CA ASN A 106 8.90 11.26 -5.30
C ASN A 106 9.88 10.29 -5.95
N VAL A 107 10.65 9.55 -5.14
CA VAL A 107 11.59 8.55 -5.63
C VAL A 107 10.86 7.46 -6.41
N PHE A 108 9.67 7.08 -5.97
CA PHE A 108 8.89 5.97 -6.52
C PHE A 108 7.69 6.42 -7.35
N VAL A 109 7.02 7.49 -6.92
CA VAL A 109 5.80 8.02 -7.58
C VAL A 109 6.21 9.11 -8.55
N ASN A 110 6.35 8.73 -9.82
CA ASN A 110 6.75 9.59 -10.93
C ASN A 110 6.32 9.00 -12.27
N ASP A 111 6.49 9.73 -13.35
CA ASP A 111 6.00 9.36 -14.68
C ASP A 111 6.55 8.03 -15.23
N GLY A 112 7.70 7.58 -14.73
CA GLY A 112 8.35 6.35 -15.18
C GLY A 112 8.18 5.14 -14.26
N MET A 113 7.53 5.30 -13.08
CA MET A 113 7.44 4.24 -12.08
C MET A 113 5.99 4.08 -11.58
N LEU A 114 5.73 4.31 -10.28
CA LEU A 114 4.41 4.13 -9.70
C LEU A 114 3.51 5.35 -9.95
N HIS A 115 2.21 5.11 -10.09
CA HIS A 115 1.20 6.17 -10.20
C HIS A 115 0.86 6.76 -8.82
N SER A 116 0.87 5.91 -7.78
CA SER A 116 0.45 6.28 -6.43
C SER A 116 1.18 5.44 -5.38
N ALA A 117 1.06 5.86 -4.14
CA ALA A 117 1.57 5.15 -2.97
C ALA A 117 0.56 5.19 -1.82
N THR A 118 0.71 4.24 -0.88
CA THR A 118 -0.04 4.26 0.38
C THR A 118 0.38 5.44 1.25
N ASN A 119 -0.58 6.23 1.71
CA ASN A 119 -0.31 7.49 2.44
C ASN A 119 -0.13 7.26 3.95
N TYR A 120 0.92 6.53 4.32
CA TYR A 120 1.25 6.35 5.73
C TYR A 120 1.63 7.65 6.45
N MET A 121 2.11 8.66 5.72
CA MET A 121 2.44 9.98 6.30
C MET A 121 1.21 10.68 6.91
N CYS A 122 0.02 10.50 6.34
CA CYS A 122 -1.22 11.05 6.88
C CYS A 122 -1.92 10.11 7.87
N TYR A 123 -1.67 8.80 7.81
CA TYR A 123 -2.38 7.79 8.62
C TYR A 123 -2.37 8.12 10.11
N LYS A 124 -1.17 8.39 10.69
CA LYS A 124 -1.07 8.72 12.12
C LYS A 124 -1.81 10.02 12.45
N GLY A 125 -1.65 11.05 11.62
CA GLY A 125 -2.31 12.34 11.80
C GLY A 125 -3.83 12.23 11.77
N LEU A 126 -4.39 11.32 10.97
CA LEU A 126 -5.82 11.09 10.91
C LEU A 126 -6.39 10.67 12.28
N TYR A 127 -5.91 9.55 12.86
CA TYR A 127 -6.50 9.09 14.13
C TYR A 127 -6.04 9.89 15.34
N SER A 128 -4.78 10.36 15.36
CA SER A 128 -4.26 11.15 16.49
C SER A 128 -5.00 12.47 16.66
N SER A 129 -5.40 13.10 15.56
CA SER A 129 -6.15 14.35 15.58
C SER A 129 -7.47 14.23 16.37
N PHE A 130 -8.17 13.12 16.19
CA PHE A 130 -9.43 12.87 16.90
C PHE A 130 -9.21 12.36 18.34
N ASN A 131 -8.18 11.57 18.59
CA ASN A 131 -7.87 11.06 19.91
C ASN A 131 -7.32 12.16 20.84
N CYS A 132 -6.53 13.09 20.30
CA CYS A 132 -5.94 14.20 21.04
C CYS A 132 -6.76 15.49 20.97
N MET A 133 -7.85 15.52 20.19
CA MET A 133 -8.65 16.72 19.90
C MET A 133 -7.77 17.88 19.39
N ASN A 134 -6.80 17.56 18.53
CA ASN A 134 -5.84 18.49 17.99
C ASN A 134 -5.51 18.15 16.53
N MET A 135 -5.90 19.02 15.62
CA MET A 135 -5.74 18.83 14.19
C MET A 135 -4.34 19.23 13.63
N PHE A 136 -3.41 19.66 14.48
CA PHE A 136 -2.11 20.17 14.03
C PHE A 136 -1.33 19.15 13.19
N GLU A 137 -1.27 17.89 13.63
CA GLU A 137 -0.46 16.86 12.96
C GLU A 137 -1.00 16.57 11.55
N ILE A 138 -2.30 16.38 11.38
CA ILE A 138 -2.88 16.12 10.06
C ILE A 138 -2.80 17.34 9.16
N ILE A 139 -3.04 18.55 9.67
CA ILE A 139 -2.91 19.79 8.89
C ILE A 139 -1.47 19.95 8.41
N HIS A 140 -0.47 19.74 9.28
CA HIS A 140 0.92 19.81 8.90
C HIS A 140 1.27 18.79 7.79
N SER A 141 0.82 17.55 7.91
CA SER A 141 1.03 16.51 6.90
C SER A 141 0.38 16.87 5.56
N LEU A 142 -0.84 17.40 5.59
CA LEU A 142 -1.54 17.85 4.37
C LEU A 142 -0.85 19.03 3.71
N LEU A 143 -0.41 20.04 4.47
CA LEU A 143 0.33 21.18 3.93
C LEU A 143 1.67 20.74 3.35
N GLN A 144 2.37 19.81 4.01
CA GLN A 144 3.62 19.25 3.52
C GLN A 144 3.43 18.49 2.20
N GLN A 145 2.33 17.79 2.03
CA GLN A 145 2.06 17.00 0.83
C GLN A 145 1.46 17.84 -0.30
N PHE A 146 0.44 18.63 -0.01
CA PHE A 146 -0.46 19.22 -1.02
C PHE A 146 -0.65 20.74 -0.87
N GLY A 147 0.00 21.37 0.08
CA GLY A 147 -0.14 22.81 0.37
C GLY A 147 0.28 23.72 -0.78
N PRO A 148 0.01 25.03 -0.69
CA PRO A 148 0.39 26.01 -1.70
C PRO A 148 1.87 26.41 -1.62
N GLU A 149 2.54 26.14 -0.51
CA GLU A 149 3.87 26.62 -0.18
C GLU A 149 4.98 26.03 -1.08
N GLU A 150 6.12 26.70 -1.17
CA GLU A 150 7.28 26.24 -1.96
C GLU A 150 7.89 24.94 -1.40
N TRP A 151 7.80 24.71 -0.08
CA TRP A 151 8.27 23.50 0.57
C TRP A 151 7.33 22.29 0.44
N THR A 152 6.18 22.47 -0.22
CA THR A 152 5.25 21.36 -0.50
C THR A 152 5.88 20.34 -1.44
N ARG A 153 5.88 19.07 -1.04
CA ARG A 153 6.66 18.01 -1.69
C ARG A 153 5.96 17.33 -2.85
N TYR A 154 4.62 17.16 -2.77
CA TYR A 154 3.89 16.21 -3.62
C TYR A 154 2.76 16.88 -4.41
N LYS A 155 2.96 18.12 -4.86
CA LYS A 155 1.98 18.83 -5.68
C LYS A 155 1.59 18.02 -6.92
N GLY A 156 0.28 17.88 -7.15
CA GLY A 156 -0.25 17.16 -8.31
C GLY A 156 -0.19 15.63 -8.20
N LYS A 157 0.24 15.08 -7.06
CA LYS A 157 0.22 13.63 -6.82
C LYS A 157 -1.00 13.23 -5.99
N HIS A 158 -1.53 12.05 -6.29
CA HIS A 158 -2.69 11.50 -5.60
C HIS A 158 -2.30 10.19 -4.90
N PHE A 159 -2.28 10.20 -3.57
CA PHE A 159 -1.93 9.03 -2.77
C PHE A 159 -3.17 8.29 -2.28
N LEU A 160 -3.03 6.98 -2.05
CA LEU A 160 -4.05 6.15 -1.44
C LEU A 160 -4.09 6.44 0.05
N SER A 161 -5.06 7.25 0.49
CA SER A 161 -5.26 7.61 1.90
C SER A 161 -6.24 6.66 2.58
N PHE A 162 -5.89 6.20 3.78
CA PHE A 162 -6.67 5.22 4.54
C PHE A 162 -6.72 5.59 6.01
N VAL A 163 -7.74 5.12 6.70
CA VAL A 163 -7.88 5.26 8.17
C VAL A 163 -7.45 4.00 8.89
N ASP A 164 -7.47 2.87 8.21
CA ASP A 164 -6.90 1.59 8.59
C ASP A 164 -6.64 0.69 7.37
N ASN A 165 -5.95 -0.42 7.59
CA ASN A 165 -5.71 -1.46 6.60
C ASN A 165 -5.42 -2.80 7.30
N HIS A 166 -4.97 -3.81 6.55
CA HIS A 166 -4.67 -5.14 7.05
C HIS A 166 -3.41 -5.26 7.92
N ASP A 167 -2.62 -4.19 8.06
CA ASP A 167 -1.35 -4.18 8.80
C ASP A 167 -1.36 -3.26 10.02
N VAL A 168 -2.43 -2.52 10.24
CA VAL A 168 -2.58 -1.61 11.37
C VAL A 168 -3.86 -1.87 12.15
N THR A 169 -3.89 -1.44 13.41
CA THR A 169 -5.10 -1.52 14.25
C THR A 169 -6.27 -0.85 13.54
N ARG A 170 -7.42 -1.53 13.51
CA ARG A 170 -8.63 -1.01 12.88
C ARG A 170 -9.08 0.31 13.50
N VAL A 171 -9.61 1.19 12.67
CA VAL A 171 -9.97 2.56 13.09
C VAL A 171 -10.98 2.57 14.22
N ALA A 172 -11.94 1.63 14.23
CA ALA A 172 -12.91 1.48 15.32
C ALA A 172 -12.27 1.07 16.65
N SER A 173 -11.10 0.41 16.62
CA SER A 173 -10.35 0.02 17.82
C SER A 173 -9.34 1.07 18.28
N ILE A 174 -8.80 1.89 17.34
CA ILE A 174 -7.80 2.90 17.69
C ILE A 174 -8.41 4.21 18.19
N LEU A 175 -9.62 4.54 17.75
CA LEU A 175 -10.34 5.74 18.22
C LEU A 175 -10.83 5.57 19.66
N THR A 176 -10.46 6.53 20.52
CA THR A 176 -10.91 6.57 21.93
C THR A 176 -12.40 6.90 22.05
N ASN A 177 -12.93 7.66 21.10
CA ASN A 177 -14.35 7.98 21.00
C ASN A 177 -14.91 7.49 19.65
N LYS A 178 -15.73 6.46 19.67
CA LYS A 178 -16.33 5.87 18.46
C LYS A 178 -17.28 6.81 17.70
N ASN A 179 -17.80 7.85 18.34
CA ASN A 179 -18.57 8.89 17.66
C ASN A 179 -17.74 9.70 16.66
N HIS A 180 -16.41 9.57 16.70
CA HIS A 180 -15.52 10.19 15.71
C HIS A 180 -15.37 9.36 14.43
N LEU A 181 -15.89 8.13 14.34
CA LEU A 181 -15.83 7.33 13.12
C LEU A 181 -16.39 8.05 11.88
N PRO A 182 -17.58 8.64 11.90
CA PRO A 182 -18.08 9.40 10.75
C PRO A 182 -17.20 10.59 10.40
N LEU A 183 -16.59 11.23 11.40
CA LEU A 183 -15.78 12.44 11.21
C LEU A 183 -14.42 12.13 10.58
N ILE A 184 -13.75 11.04 11.01
CA ILE A 184 -12.46 10.65 10.43
C ILE A 184 -12.61 10.21 8.96
N TYR A 185 -13.72 9.53 8.60
CA TYR A 185 -14.04 9.23 7.22
C TYR A 185 -14.33 10.49 6.41
N ALA A 186 -15.10 11.45 6.97
CA ALA A 186 -15.33 12.73 6.32
C ALA A 186 -14.02 13.45 6.01
N LEU A 187 -13.06 13.46 6.94
CA LEU A 187 -11.74 14.02 6.72
C LEU A 187 -10.96 13.25 5.64
N ALA A 188 -10.93 11.92 5.71
CA ALA A 188 -10.20 11.08 4.75
C ALA A 188 -10.73 11.24 3.31
N PHE A 189 -12.06 11.32 3.13
CA PHE A 189 -12.67 11.56 1.83
C PHE A 189 -12.51 13.02 1.35
N GLY A 190 -12.43 13.98 2.27
CA GLY A 190 -12.20 15.39 1.96
C GLY A 190 -10.74 15.74 1.64
N MET A 191 -9.79 14.84 1.93
CA MET A 191 -8.38 15.03 1.60
C MET A 191 -8.11 14.87 0.09
N PRO A 192 -7.08 15.54 -0.46
CA PRO A 192 -6.58 15.23 -1.79
C PRO A 192 -6.15 13.75 -1.89
N GLY A 193 -6.32 13.16 -3.08
CA GLY A 193 -5.94 11.78 -3.35
C GLY A 193 -7.10 10.79 -3.34
N ILE A 194 -6.77 9.52 -3.19
CA ILE A 194 -7.67 8.38 -3.36
C ILE A 194 -8.04 7.84 -1.98
N PRO A 195 -9.29 8.00 -1.50
CA PRO A 195 -9.71 7.40 -0.23
C PRO A 195 -9.83 5.89 -0.37
N CYS A 196 -9.34 5.18 0.63
CA CYS A 196 -9.42 3.72 0.71
C CYS A 196 -10.17 3.32 1.98
N VAL A 197 -11.14 2.41 1.82
CA VAL A 197 -11.89 1.80 2.92
C VAL A 197 -11.50 0.33 2.98
N TYR A 198 -10.99 -0.09 4.13
CA TYR A 198 -10.65 -1.49 4.35
C TYR A 198 -11.92 -2.28 4.69
N TYR A 199 -12.05 -3.49 4.14
CA TYR A 199 -13.27 -4.30 4.31
C TYR A 199 -13.60 -4.53 5.79
N GLY A 200 -14.87 -4.36 6.14
CA GLY A 200 -15.35 -4.42 7.51
C GLY A 200 -15.29 -3.10 8.25
N SER A 201 -14.40 -2.20 7.90
CA SER A 201 -14.27 -0.89 8.56
C SER A 201 -15.44 0.04 8.20
N GLU A 202 -16.11 -0.19 7.07
CA GLU A 202 -17.31 0.55 6.65
C GLU A 202 -18.52 0.32 7.56
N TRP A 203 -18.54 -0.75 8.33
CA TRP A 203 -19.55 -0.96 9.39
C TRP A 203 -18.98 -0.90 10.81
N GLY A 204 -17.69 -0.52 10.94
CA GLY A 204 -17.06 -0.30 12.24
C GLY A 204 -16.47 -1.57 12.87
N ALA A 205 -16.03 -2.51 12.05
CA ALA A 205 -15.33 -3.71 12.54
C ALA A 205 -14.10 -3.36 13.38
N GLU A 206 -13.93 -4.08 14.47
CA GLU A 206 -12.81 -3.92 15.41
C GLU A 206 -11.71 -4.94 15.15
N GLY A 207 -10.49 -4.63 15.60
CA GLY A 207 -9.31 -5.50 15.54
C GLY A 207 -8.05 -4.74 15.93
N ARG A 208 -7.13 -5.41 16.62
CA ARG A 208 -5.91 -4.80 17.16
C ARG A 208 -4.67 -5.49 16.63
N LYS A 209 -3.67 -4.70 16.21
CA LYS A 209 -2.40 -5.24 15.68
C LYS A 209 -1.65 -6.10 16.70
N GLU A 210 -1.70 -5.74 17.96
CA GLU A 210 -1.09 -6.47 19.07
C GLU A 210 -1.70 -7.86 19.31
N GLU A 211 -2.90 -8.13 18.79
CA GLU A 211 -3.57 -9.43 18.83
C GLU A 211 -3.20 -10.33 17.65
N GLY A 212 -2.34 -9.82 16.76
CA GLY A 212 -1.87 -10.51 15.57
C GLY A 212 -2.75 -10.35 14.34
N ASP A 213 -2.26 -10.83 13.20
CA ASP A 213 -2.91 -10.69 11.91
C ASP A 213 -4.34 -11.24 11.84
N PRO A 214 -4.71 -12.36 12.50
CA PRO A 214 -6.08 -12.84 12.47
C PRO A 214 -7.11 -11.83 12.98
N SER A 215 -6.75 -10.95 13.93
CA SER A 215 -7.65 -9.91 14.44
C SER A 215 -7.92 -8.80 13.43
N LEU A 216 -7.00 -8.58 12.49
CA LEU A 216 -7.12 -7.55 11.45
C LEU A 216 -7.76 -8.10 10.17
N ARG A 217 -7.65 -9.40 9.90
CA ARG A 217 -8.02 -10.06 8.64
C ARG A 217 -9.19 -11.04 8.85
N LEU A 218 -10.20 -10.59 9.59
CA LEU A 218 -11.39 -11.40 9.89
C LEU A 218 -12.14 -11.80 8.61
N SER A 219 -12.65 -13.02 8.59
CA SER A 219 -13.57 -13.49 7.56
C SER A 219 -14.99 -13.18 8.00
N TYR A 220 -15.79 -12.60 7.12
CA TYR A 220 -17.20 -12.28 7.34
C TYR A 220 -18.06 -13.16 6.44
N GLU A 221 -19.05 -13.86 7.01
CA GLU A 221 -19.99 -14.66 6.22
C GLU A 221 -20.92 -13.78 5.38
N LYS A 222 -21.25 -12.60 5.89
CA LYS A 222 -22.10 -11.62 5.21
C LYS A 222 -21.61 -10.21 5.51
N PRO A 223 -21.71 -9.30 4.53
CA PRO A 223 -21.48 -7.89 4.78
C PRO A 223 -22.57 -7.35 5.70
N GLU A 224 -22.21 -6.41 6.56
CA GLU A 224 -23.15 -5.63 7.34
C GLU A 224 -23.40 -4.29 6.64
N TRP A 225 -24.61 -3.74 6.87
CA TRP A 225 -24.95 -2.41 6.38
C TRP A 225 -25.60 -1.62 7.51
N ASN A 226 -24.97 -0.50 7.90
CA ASN A 226 -25.41 0.33 8.99
C ASN A 226 -25.30 1.83 8.65
N GLU A 227 -25.56 2.70 9.63
CA GLU A 227 -25.50 4.16 9.45
C GLU A 227 -24.11 4.65 9.03
N LEU A 228 -23.02 3.99 9.47
CA LEU A 228 -21.67 4.33 9.05
C LEU A 228 -21.44 3.98 7.59
N THR A 229 -21.93 2.82 7.14
CA THR A 229 -21.88 2.42 5.73
C THR A 229 -22.64 3.40 4.83
N ASP A 230 -23.85 3.82 5.25
CA ASP A 230 -24.61 4.86 4.56
C ASP A 230 -23.85 6.19 4.47
N TRP A 231 -23.18 6.56 5.56
CA TRP A 231 -22.38 7.78 5.60
C TRP A 231 -21.19 7.73 4.63
N ILE A 232 -20.43 6.64 4.66
CA ILE A 232 -19.27 6.44 3.77
C ILE A 232 -19.72 6.42 2.30
N SER A 233 -20.85 5.78 2.00
CA SER A 233 -21.44 5.80 0.65
C SER A 233 -21.73 7.23 0.16
N LYS A 234 -22.32 8.07 1.03
CA LYS A 234 -22.57 9.49 0.71
C LYS A 234 -21.29 10.29 0.50
N LEU A 235 -20.24 10.02 1.29
CA LEU A 235 -18.95 10.65 1.13
C LEU A 235 -18.29 10.24 -0.20
N ALA A 236 -18.39 8.97 -0.58
CA ALA A 236 -17.88 8.48 -1.85
C ALA A 236 -18.57 9.14 -3.05
N GLU A 237 -19.89 9.25 -3.01
CA GLU A 237 -20.67 9.97 -4.04
C GLU A 237 -20.33 11.46 -4.09
N ALA A 238 -20.19 12.11 -2.93
CA ALA A 238 -19.78 13.52 -2.87
C ALA A 238 -18.41 13.74 -3.49
N LYS A 239 -17.42 12.87 -3.18
CA LYS A 239 -16.08 12.96 -3.78
C LYS A 239 -16.11 12.73 -5.29
N LYS A 240 -16.85 11.74 -5.76
CA LYS A 240 -16.98 11.41 -7.19
C LYS A 240 -17.55 12.56 -8.03
N HIS A 241 -18.45 13.36 -7.46
CA HIS A 241 -19.16 14.43 -8.16
C HIS A 241 -18.65 15.84 -7.84
N SER A 242 -17.56 15.98 -7.09
CA SER A 242 -17.00 17.27 -6.69
C SER A 242 -15.61 17.48 -7.26
N GLU A 243 -15.45 18.40 -8.22
CA GLU A 243 -14.14 18.79 -8.75
C GLU A 243 -13.20 19.34 -7.66
N ALA A 244 -13.75 19.87 -6.57
CA ALA A 244 -12.96 20.40 -5.46
C ALA A 244 -12.36 19.30 -4.55
N LEU A 245 -12.82 18.05 -4.67
CA LEU A 245 -12.37 16.92 -3.85
C LEU A 245 -11.53 15.88 -4.62
N VAL A 246 -11.29 16.12 -5.91
CA VAL A 246 -10.51 15.23 -6.79
C VAL A 246 -9.05 15.66 -6.86
#